data_37ccba86370a5dfabdf8a783a2b0f12c
#
_entry.id   37ccba86370a5dfabdf8a783a2b0f12c
#
_cell.length_a   1.000
_cell.length_b   1.000
_cell.length_c   1.000
_cell.angle_alpha   90.00
_cell.angle_beta   90.00
_cell.angle_gamma   90.00
#
_symmetry.space_group_name_H-M   'P 1'
#
loop_
_entity.id
_entity.type
_entity.pdbx_description
1 polymer ?
#
loop_
_entity_poly.entity_id
_entity_poly.type
_entity_poly.pdbx_seq_one_letter_code
_entity_poly.pdbx_strand_id
1 'polypeptide(L)'
;VDPKKDTRLRMAFIGAEPHSEKMRKRIEDFYGVKAFNSYGLSEMSGPGVAFECPEQNGLHIWEDAYLVEIIDPVTLEPVPDGEEGELVMTTLNRDGMPILRYRTKDLTRIIPGNCPCGRTHRRIERIKGRTDDMMILKGVNIFPIQIEKKLMEIEGVGNNFQIILER
;
A
#
# COMPACT_ATOMS: atom_id res chain seq x y z
N VAL A 1 14.49 12.70 -25.17
CA VAL A 1 14.46 13.34 -23.83
C VAL A 1 15.05 12.35 -22.85
N ASP A 2 16.10 12.74 -22.13
CA ASP A 2 16.69 11.97 -21.04
C ASP A 2 16.15 12.55 -19.71
N PRO A 3 15.25 11.85 -19.00
CA PRO A 3 14.63 12.40 -17.81
C PRO A 3 15.62 12.83 -16.72
N LYS A 4 16.77 12.16 -16.62
CA LYS A 4 17.80 12.48 -15.62
C LYS A 4 18.52 13.79 -15.91
N LYS A 5 18.68 14.15 -17.18
CA LYS A 5 19.40 15.34 -17.62
C LYS A 5 18.47 16.52 -17.91
N ASP A 6 17.30 16.21 -18.47
CA ASP A 6 16.38 17.21 -19.01
C ASP A 6 15.34 17.67 -17.98
N THR A 7 15.29 17.04 -16.79
CA THR A 7 14.37 17.43 -15.71
C THR A 7 15.12 17.76 -14.41
N ARG A 8 14.43 18.44 -13.48
CA ARG A 8 14.92 18.73 -12.13
C ARG A 8 14.19 17.88 -11.07
N LEU A 9 13.65 16.74 -11.48
CA LEU A 9 12.97 15.82 -10.56
C LEU A 9 13.99 15.27 -9.57
N ARG A 10 13.62 15.22 -8.28
CA ARG A 10 14.46 14.68 -7.20
C ARG A 10 13.78 13.54 -6.47
N MET A 11 12.45 13.58 -6.43
CA MET A 11 11.65 12.56 -5.76
C MET A 11 10.36 12.30 -6.55
N ALA A 12 9.80 11.11 -6.36
CA ALA A 12 8.50 10.72 -6.85
C ALA A 12 7.67 10.14 -5.70
N PHE A 13 6.38 10.43 -5.69
CA PHE A 13 5.41 9.71 -4.87
C PHE A 13 4.63 8.77 -5.78
N ILE A 14 4.64 7.50 -5.43
CA ILE A 14 3.98 6.45 -6.20
C ILE A 14 2.91 5.78 -5.32
N GLY A 15 1.74 5.57 -5.87
CA GLY A 15 0.59 5.03 -5.13
C GLY A 15 -0.56 4.74 -6.07
N ALA A 16 -1.76 4.62 -5.52
CA ALA A 16 -3.02 4.22 -6.14
C ALA A 16 -3.08 2.73 -6.53
N GLU A 17 -1.99 2.17 -7.03
CA GLU A 17 -1.88 0.76 -7.38
C GLU A 17 -0.76 0.09 -6.58
N PRO A 18 -0.92 -1.17 -6.15
CA PRO A 18 0.18 -1.95 -5.60
C PRO A 18 1.30 -2.07 -6.63
N HIS A 19 2.54 -1.98 -6.19
CA HIS A 19 3.70 -2.12 -7.05
C HIS A 19 4.83 -2.86 -6.36
N SER A 20 5.65 -3.58 -7.13
CA SER A 20 6.80 -4.32 -6.63
C SER A 20 8.01 -3.41 -6.38
N GLU A 21 8.95 -3.85 -5.51
CA GLU A 21 10.24 -3.19 -5.33
C GLU A 21 11.04 -3.08 -6.63
N LYS A 22 10.92 -4.07 -7.51
CA LYS A 22 11.55 -4.06 -8.83
C LYS A 22 11.00 -2.92 -9.69
N MET A 23 9.67 -2.69 -9.65
CA MET A 23 9.05 -1.58 -10.36
C MET A 23 9.50 -0.23 -9.78
N ARG A 24 9.53 -0.09 -8.45
CA ARG A 24 10.06 1.12 -7.79
C ARG A 24 11.48 1.43 -8.24
N LYS A 25 12.38 0.45 -8.19
CA LYS A 25 13.76 0.62 -8.65
C LYS A 25 13.86 1.02 -10.11
N ARG A 26 13.03 0.44 -11.01
CA ARG A 26 13.00 0.87 -12.42
C ARG A 26 12.62 2.35 -12.56
N ILE A 27 11.65 2.82 -11.79
CA ILE A 27 11.25 4.25 -11.77
C ILE A 27 12.41 5.10 -11.28
N GLU A 28 13.04 4.73 -10.17
CA GLU A 28 14.17 5.44 -9.60
C GLU A 28 15.35 5.52 -10.59
N ASP A 29 15.69 4.39 -11.21
CA ASP A 29 16.77 4.29 -12.18
C ASP A 29 16.47 5.06 -13.46
N PHE A 30 15.24 5.01 -13.96
CA PHE A 30 14.87 5.69 -15.20
C PHE A 30 14.83 7.21 -15.06
N TYR A 31 14.24 7.70 -13.97
CA TYR A 31 14.08 9.14 -13.75
C TYR A 31 15.22 9.78 -12.93
N GLY A 32 16.09 9.01 -12.31
CA GLY A 32 17.13 9.52 -11.41
C GLY A 32 16.56 10.14 -10.13
N VAL A 33 15.47 9.60 -9.61
CA VAL A 33 14.76 10.10 -8.44
C VAL A 33 14.76 9.07 -7.32
N LYS A 34 14.43 9.49 -6.08
CA LYS A 34 14.04 8.59 -5.01
C LYS A 34 12.51 8.50 -4.99
N ALA A 35 11.96 7.28 -5.04
CA ALA A 35 10.53 7.04 -5.08
C ALA A 35 10.00 6.57 -3.73
N PHE A 36 8.95 7.23 -3.25
CA PHE A 36 8.29 6.95 -1.98
C PHE A 36 6.87 6.46 -2.24
N ASN A 37 6.48 5.43 -1.51
CA ASN A 37 5.12 4.92 -1.58
C ASN A 37 4.16 5.84 -0.81
N SER A 38 2.97 6.04 -1.37
CA SER A 38 1.85 6.73 -0.74
C SER A 38 0.61 5.88 -0.77
N TYR A 39 -0.17 5.92 0.30
CA TYR A 39 -1.45 5.25 0.40
C TYR A 39 -2.56 6.27 0.61
N GLY A 40 -3.68 6.02 -0.02
CA GLY A 40 -4.89 6.81 0.15
C GLY A 40 -6.02 6.27 -0.68
N LEU A 41 -7.22 6.77 -0.42
CA LEU A 41 -8.43 6.42 -1.14
C LEU A 41 -9.36 7.64 -1.20
N SER A 42 -10.23 7.68 -2.20
CA SER A 42 -11.13 8.81 -2.44
C SER A 42 -12.05 9.08 -1.27
N GLU A 43 -12.50 8.03 -0.58
CA GLU A 43 -13.36 8.07 0.60
C GLU A 43 -12.69 8.82 1.78
N MET A 44 -11.36 8.80 1.83
CA MET A 44 -10.56 9.49 2.85
C MET A 44 -9.97 10.83 2.35
N SER A 45 -10.62 11.47 1.40
CA SER A 45 -10.22 12.77 0.81
C SER A 45 -8.95 12.72 -0.05
N GLY A 46 -8.63 11.56 -0.61
CA GLY A 46 -7.62 11.43 -1.65
C GLY A 46 -6.32 10.73 -1.24
N PRO A 47 -5.21 11.00 -1.92
CA PRO A 47 -4.02 10.14 -1.90
C PRO A 47 -3.15 10.26 -0.66
N GLY A 48 -3.55 10.99 0.36
CA GLY A 48 -2.68 11.43 1.46
C GLY A 48 -3.00 10.85 2.82
N VAL A 49 -3.32 9.56 2.94
CA VAL A 49 -3.61 8.92 4.24
C VAL A 49 -2.34 8.49 4.96
N ALA A 50 -1.39 7.91 4.22
CA ALA A 50 -0.11 7.47 4.76
C ALA A 50 1.01 7.58 3.71
N PHE A 51 2.22 7.89 4.17
CA PHE A 51 3.39 8.10 3.31
C PHE A 51 4.63 7.43 3.86
N GLU A 52 5.46 6.90 2.96
CA GLU A 52 6.83 6.51 3.30
C GLU A 52 7.67 7.73 3.69
N CYS A 53 8.56 7.51 4.64
CA CYS A 53 9.65 8.45 4.98
C CYS A 53 10.96 8.02 4.27
N PRO A 54 12.08 8.76 4.43
CA PRO A 54 13.36 8.41 3.84
C PRO A 54 13.88 7.00 4.16
N GLU A 55 13.43 6.40 5.26
CA GLU A 55 13.78 5.02 5.66
C GLU A 55 13.11 3.95 4.78
N GLN A 56 12.04 4.31 4.06
CA GLN A 56 11.26 3.42 3.18
C GLN A 56 10.83 2.11 3.86
N ASN A 57 10.56 2.18 5.16
CA ASN A 57 10.17 1.07 6.00
C ASN A 57 8.75 1.29 6.55
N GLY A 58 7.76 1.09 5.69
CA GLY A 58 6.36 1.33 5.96
C GLY A 58 5.92 2.79 5.80
N LEU A 59 4.61 2.97 5.80
CA LEU A 59 3.96 4.26 5.56
C LEU A 59 3.46 4.83 6.88
N HIS A 60 3.90 6.02 7.25
CA HIS A 60 3.42 6.76 8.42
C HIS A 60 2.00 7.24 8.17
N ILE A 61 1.10 6.90 9.09
CA ILE A 61 -0.30 7.31 9.06
C ILE A 61 -0.43 8.74 9.58
N TRP A 62 -1.28 9.55 8.98
CA TRP A 62 -1.67 10.83 9.55
C TRP A 62 -2.68 10.64 10.69
N GLU A 63 -2.18 10.29 11.89
CA GLU A 63 -3.00 9.94 13.07
C GLU A 63 -3.74 11.14 13.68
N ASP A 64 -3.39 12.36 13.31
CA ASP A 64 -4.14 13.57 13.60
C ASP A 64 -5.42 13.73 12.76
N ALA A 65 -5.47 13.05 11.60
CA ALA A 65 -6.61 13.07 10.70
C ALA A 65 -7.40 11.77 10.67
N TYR A 66 -6.74 10.64 10.98
CA TYR A 66 -7.33 9.30 10.84
C TYR A 66 -7.03 8.41 12.03
N LEU A 67 -8.07 7.77 12.57
CA LEU A 67 -7.92 6.60 13.41
C LEU A 67 -7.86 5.36 12.53
N VAL A 68 -6.85 4.52 12.74
CA VAL A 68 -6.62 3.28 12.00
C VAL A 68 -6.69 2.08 12.92
N GLU A 69 -7.45 1.09 12.51
CA GLU A 69 -7.57 -0.23 13.14
C GLU A 69 -7.18 -1.30 12.11
N ILE A 70 -6.61 -2.40 12.57
CA ILE A 70 -6.43 -3.61 11.76
C ILE A 70 -7.32 -4.69 12.37
N ILE A 71 -8.17 -5.29 11.53
CA ILE A 71 -9.13 -6.30 11.98
C ILE A 71 -8.97 -7.61 11.21
N ASP A 72 -9.33 -8.71 11.82
CA ASP A 72 -9.53 -9.97 11.11
C ASP A 72 -10.75 -9.80 10.16
N PRO A 73 -10.61 -10.07 8.85
CA PRO A 73 -11.68 -9.83 7.88
C PRO A 73 -12.90 -10.75 8.05
N VAL A 74 -12.76 -11.85 8.80
CA VAL A 74 -13.82 -12.85 9.04
C VAL A 74 -14.53 -12.60 10.36
N THR A 75 -13.77 -12.51 11.46
CA THR A 75 -14.31 -12.32 12.81
C THR A 75 -14.70 -10.87 13.09
N LEU A 76 -14.10 -9.92 12.37
CA LEU A 76 -14.22 -8.47 12.53
C LEU A 76 -13.64 -7.93 13.83
N GLU A 77 -12.89 -8.75 14.56
CA GLU A 77 -12.22 -8.36 15.79
C GLU A 77 -10.85 -7.73 15.49
N PRO A 78 -10.41 -6.75 16.30
CA PRO A 78 -9.08 -6.19 16.15
C PRO A 78 -7.99 -7.24 16.33
N VAL A 79 -6.92 -7.14 15.52
CA VAL A 79 -5.74 -7.98 15.66
C VAL A 79 -4.59 -7.20 16.33
N PRO A 80 -3.67 -7.86 17.03
CA PRO A 80 -2.49 -7.23 17.62
C PRO A 80 -1.58 -6.56 16.58
N ASP A 81 -0.85 -5.51 17.01
CA ASP A 81 0.17 -4.89 16.16
C ASP A 81 1.20 -5.93 15.69
N GLY A 82 1.52 -5.92 14.42
CA GLY A 82 2.38 -6.89 13.75
C GLY A 82 1.64 -8.05 13.09
N GLU A 83 0.39 -8.28 13.41
CA GLU A 83 -0.45 -9.24 12.73
C GLU A 83 -1.15 -8.63 11.51
N GLU A 84 -1.35 -9.45 10.47
CA GLU A 84 -2.01 -9.03 9.24
C GLU A 84 -3.52 -9.06 9.38
N GLY A 85 -4.17 -8.03 8.83
CA GLY A 85 -5.62 -7.96 8.77
C GLY A 85 -6.10 -6.90 7.78
N GLU A 86 -7.39 -6.69 7.76
CA GLU A 86 -8.04 -5.66 6.95
C GLU A 86 -7.90 -4.29 7.63
N LEU A 87 -7.50 -3.31 6.84
CA LEU A 87 -7.41 -1.91 7.27
C LEU A 87 -8.81 -1.31 7.41
N VAL A 88 -9.07 -0.75 8.58
CA VAL A 88 -10.30 -0.01 8.90
C VAL A 88 -9.94 1.41 9.28
N MET A 89 -10.69 2.37 8.79
CA MET A 89 -10.38 3.79 8.95
C MET A 89 -11.57 4.60 9.44
N THR A 90 -11.28 5.54 10.36
CA THR A 90 -12.22 6.56 10.83
C THR A 90 -11.62 7.93 10.61
N THR A 91 -12.39 8.87 10.04
CA THR A 91 -11.97 10.27 9.90
C THR A 91 -12.18 11.02 11.21
N LEU A 92 -11.19 11.82 11.65
CA LEU A 92 -11.22 12.54 12.93
C LEU A 92 -11.58 14.03 12.77
N ASN A 93 -11.28 14.62 11.63
CA ASN A 93 -11.39 16.06 11.38
C ASN A 93 -12.29 16.40 10.18
N ARG A 94 -13.24 15.53 9.84
CA ARG A 94 -14.12 15.71 8.68
C ARG A 94 -15.54 16.05 9.11
N ASP A 95 -15.93 17.30 8.93
CA ASP A 95 -17.27 17.79 9.29
C ASP A 95 -18.34 17.37 8.27
N GLY A 96 -18.02 17.51 6.98
CA GLY A 96 -18.90 17.07 5.90
C GLY A 96 -18.70 15.59 5.59
N MET A 97 -19.73 14.76 5.79
CA MET A 97 -19.72 13.32 5.58
C MET A 97 -18.60 12.62 6.38
N PRO A 98 -18.67 12.64 7.73
CA PRO A 98 -17.74 11.88 8.57
C PRO A 98 -17.86 10.39 8.29
N ILE A 99 -16.71 9.73 8.22
CA ILE A 99 -16.64 8.29 7.94
C ILE A 99 -16.17 7.58 9.21
N LEU A 100 -16.96 6.63 9.68
CA LEU A 100 -16.70 5.84 10.87
C LEU A 100 -16.49 4.38 10.52
N ARG A 101 -15.34 3.83 10.95
CA ARG A 101 -14.95 2.43 10.78
C ARG A 101 -15.17 1.89 9.36
N TYR A 102 -14.67 2.63 8.37
CA TYR A 102 -14.74 2.23 6.98
C TYR A 102 -13.81 1.07 6.70
N ARG A 103 -14.36 -0.04 6.25
CA ARG A 103 -13.62 -1.22 5.84
C ARG A 103 -13.06 -1.02 4.44
N THR A 104 -11.76 -0.83 4.32
CA THR A 104 -11.11 -0.53 3.03
C THR A 104 -10.99 -1.74 2.12
N LYS A 105 -11.06 -2.95 2.69
CA LYS A 105 -10.74 -4.24 2.08
C LYS A 105 -9.24 -4.45 1.82
N ASP A 106 -8.41 -3.48 2.08
CA ASP A 106 -6.97 -3.58 1.91
C ASP A 106 -6.33 -4.35 3.06
N LEU A 107 -5.44 -5.28 2.74
CA LEU A 107 -4.70 -6.10 3.71
C LEU A 107 -3.35 -5.47 4.01
N THR A 108 -3.11 -5.25 5.28
CA THR A 108 -1.86 -4.71 5.81
C THR A 108 -1.66 -5.12 7.26
N ARG A 109 -0.66 -4.56 7.94
CA ARG A 109 -0.45 -4.65 9.39
C ARG A 109 0.19 -3.38 9.92
N ILE A 110 0.01 -3.10 11.20
CA ILE A 110 0.81 -2.10 11.90
C ILE A 110 2.24 -2.62 12.07
N ILE A 111 3.22 -1.81 11.73
CA ILE A 111 4.64 -2.13 11.98
C ILE A 111 4.96 -1.71 13.43
N PRO A 112 5.29 -2.67 14.32
CA PRO A 112 5.62 -2.34 15.69
C PRO A 112 6.90 -1.50 15.83
N GLY A 113 6.96 -0.70 16.89
CA GLY A 113 8.14 0.07 17.26
C GLY A 113 8.32 1.39 16.50
N ASN A 114 9.32 2.15 16.93
CA ASN A 114 9.60 3.48 16.40
C ASN A 114 10.34 3.44 15.07
N CYS A 115 10.14 4.48 14.27
CA CYS A 115 10.89 4.67 13.04
C CYS A 115 12.18 5.47 13.32
N PRO A 116 13.34 5.08 12.73
CA PRO A 116 14.59 5.84 12.86
C PRO A 116 14.49 7.30 12.33
N CYS A 117 13.49 7.59 11.49
CA CYS A 117 13.26 8.95 10.99
C CYS A 117 12.79 9.96 12.08
N GLY A 118 12.51 9.48 13.30
CA GLY A 118 12.07 10.28 14.46
C GLY A 118 10.57 10.64 14.49
N ARG A 119 9.78 10.23 13.50
CA ARG A 119 8.31 10.41 13.54
C ARG A 119 7.70 9.44 14.54
N THR A 120 6.72 9.94 15.31
CA THR A 120 5.99 9.18 16.32
C THR A 120 4.74 8.50 15.77
N HIS A 121 4.23 8.94 14.62
CA HIS A 121 3.07 8.34 13.97
C HIS A 121 3.34 6.86 13.66
N ARG A 122 2.35 6.01 13.93
CA ARG A 122 2.41 4.59 13.61
C ARG A 122 2.57 4.39 12.10
N ARG A 123 3.07 3.22 11.74
CA ARG A 123 3.29 2.86 10.34
C ARG A 123 2.50 1.62 9.99
N ILE A 124 1.91 1.64 8.79
CA ILE A 124 1.39 0.44 8.17
C ILE A 124 2.42 -0.12 7.18
N GLU A 125 2.40 -1.43 7.01
CA GLU A 125 3.12 -2.09 5.93
C GLU A 125 2.48 -1.71 4.57
N ARG A 126 3.16 -1.95 3.47
CA ARG A 126 2.56 -1.81 2.15
C ARG A 126 1.36 -2.71 2.01
N ILE A 127 0.36 -2.25 1.29
CA ILE A 127 -0.81 -3.06 0.97
C ILE A 127 -0.36 -4.32 0.22
N LYS A 128 -0.76 -5.47 0.72
CA LYS A 128 -0.41 -6.80 0.16
C LYS A 128 -1.42 -7.29 -0.87
N GLY A 129 -2.62 -6.76 -0.82
CA GLY A 129 -3.74 -7.12 -1.65
C GLY A 129 -5.04 -6.67 -1.01
N ARG A 130 -6.15 -7.09 -1.59
CA ARG A 130 -7.49 -6.79 -1.09
C ARG A 130 -8.22 -8.09 -0.76
N THR A 131 -9.07 -8.06 0.27
CA THR A 131 -9.88 -9.23 0.65
C THR A 131 -10.88 -9.63 -0.43
N ASP A 132 -11.34 -8.66 -1.24
CA ASP A 132 -12.27 -8.88 -2.35
C ASP A 132 -11.60 -9.28 -3.68
N ASP A 133 -10.27 -9.13 -3.81
CA ASP A 133 -9.49 -9.60 -4.98
C ASP A 133 -8.83 -10.97 -4.75
N MET A 134 -9.01 -11.54 -3.57
CA MET A 134 -8.43 -12.82 -3.23
C MET A 134 -9.07 -13.96 -4.03
N MET A 135 -8.24 -14.72 -4.73
CA MET A 135 -8.64 -15.92 -5.46
C MET A 135 -8.36 -17.16 -4.61
N ILE A 136 -9.31 -18.08 -4.57
CA ILE A 136 -9.12 -19.38 -3.90
C ILE A 136 -8.94 -20.44 -4.98
N LEU A 137 -7.72 -20.94 -5.14
CA LEU A 137 -7.38 -22.00 -6.07
C LEU A 137 -7.01 -23.28 -5.32
N LYS A 138 -7.85 -24.29 -5.42
CA LYS A 138 -7.66 -25.60 -4.72
C LYS A 138 -7.38 -25.45 -3.22
N GLY A 139 -8.08 -24.51 -2.55
CA GLY A 139 -7.92 -24.25 -1.12
C GLY A 139 -6.75 -23.34 -0.74
N VAL A 140 -6.03 -22.79 -1.73
CA VAL A 140 -4.94 -21.83 -1.50
C VAL A 140 -5.40 -20.43 -1.83
N ASN A 141 -5.19 -19.49 -0.92
CA ASN A 141 -5.47 -18.07 -1.12
C ASN A 141 -4.35 -17.44 -1.95
N ILE A 142 -4.68 -16.87 -3.09
CA ILE A 142 -3.75 -16.23 -4.02
C ILE A 142 -4.23 -14.82 -4.31
N PHE A 143 -3.32 -13.85 -4.24
CA PHE A 143 -3.57 -12.46 -4.62
C PHE A 143 -2.94 -12.16 -5.98
N PRO A 144 -3.59 -11.35 -6.84
CA PRO A 144 -3.05 -10.95 -8.16
C PRO A 144 -1.61 -10.43 -8.10
N ILE A 145 -1.29 -9.63 -7.07
CA ILE A 145 0.06 -9.07 -6.87
C ILE A 145 1.14 -10.14 -6.68
N GLN A 146 0.79 -11.31 -6.12
CA GLN A 146 1.75 -12.42 -5.97
C GLN A 146 2.10 -13.03 -7.32
N ILE A 147 1.11 -13.14 -8.21
CA ILE A 147 1.30 -13.62 -9.59
C ILE A 147 2.13 -12.61 -10.36
N GLU A 148 1.78 -11.32 -10.31
CA GLU A 148 2.55 -10.26 -10.94
C GLU A 148 4.02 -10.31 -10.54
N LYS A 149 4.29 -10.39 -9.24
CA LYS A 149 5.65 -10.47 -8.73
C LYS A 149 6.46 -11.61 -9.34
N LYS A 150 5.82 -12.77 -9.51
CA LYS A 150 6.47 -13.94 -10.13
C LYS A 150 6.64 -13.79 -11.63
N LEU A 151 5.67 -13.25 -12.33
CA LEU A 151 5.78 -12.96 -13.76
C LEU A 151 6.92 -11.97 -14.07
N MET A 152 7.06 -10.93 -13.24
CA MET A 152 8.11 -9.92 -13.40
C MET A 152 9.54 -10.47 -13.10
N GLU A 153 9.67 -11.65 -12.48
CA GLU A 153 10.98 -12.34 -12.31
C GLU A 153 11.43 -13.03 -13.60
N ILE A 154 10.52 -13.27 -14.57
CA ILE A 154 10.80 -14.00 -15.81
C ILE A 154 11.27 -13.00 -16.88
N GLU A 155 12.44 -13.25 -17.45
CA GLU A 155 12.98 -12.42 -18.53
C GLU A 155 12.10 -12.53 -19.79
N GLY A 156 11.82 -11.39 -20.42
CA GLY A 156 11.01 -11.31 -21.64
C GLY A 156 9.50 -11.23 -21.41
N VAL A 157 9.02 -11.35 -20.17
CA VAL A 157 7.60 -11.13 -19.85
C VAL A 157 7.31 -9.63 -19.78
N GLY A 158 6.24 -9.21 -20.47
CA GLY A 158 5.75 -7.82 -20.45
C GLY A 158 5.03 -7.46 -19.16
N ASN A 159 4.79 -6.16 -18.96
CA ASN A 159 4.13 -5.65 -17.74
C ASN A 159 2.61 -5.85 -17.75
N ASN A 160 2.02 -6.23 -18.89
CA ASN A 160 0.58 -6.45 -19.02
C ASN A 160 0.30 -7.95 -19.04
N PHE A 161 -0.55 -8.41 -18.12
CA PHE A 161 -1.00 -9.79 -18.05
C PHE A 161 -2.48 -9.85 -17.69
N GLN A 162 -3.10 -10.99 -17.92
CA GLN A 162 -4.48 -11.28 -17.56
C GLN A 162 -4.53 -12.61 -16.83
N ILE A 163 -5.30 -12.67 -15.75
CA ILE A 163 -5.57 -13.92 -15.02
C ILE A 163 -6.96 -14.39 -15.45
N ILE A 164 -7.03 -15.58 -16.01
CA ILE A 164 -8.29 -16.22 -16.39
C ILE A 164 -8.50 -17.41 -15.45
N LEU A 165 -9.60 -17.38 -14.72
CA LEU A 165 -10.03 -18.48 -13.83
C LEU A 165 -11.08 -19.30 -14.59
N GLU A 166 -10.77 -20.55 -14.86
CA GLU A 166 -11.70 -21.53 -15.40
C GLU A 166 -12.23 -22.40 -14.25
N ARG A 167 -13.55 -22.73 -14.32
CA ARG A 167 -14.23 -23.59 -13.35
C ARG A 167 -14.14 -25.06 -13.77
#